data_c2f2e65bae5cbd828adecd6fd2f4e953
#
_entry.id   c2f2e65bae5cbd828adecd6fd2f4e953
#
_cell.length_a   1.000
_cell.length_b   1.000
_cell.length_c   1.000
_cell.angle_alpha   90.00
_cell.angle_beta   90.00
_cell.angle_gamma   90.00
#
_symmetry.space_group_name_H-M   'P 1'
#
loop_
_entity.id
_entity.type
_entity.pdbx_description
1 polymer ?
#
loop_
_entity_poly.entity_id
_entity_poly.type
_entity_poly.pdbx_seq_one_letter_code
_entity_poly.pdbx_strand_id
1 'polypeptide(L)'
;MANLSRLPGSHDRFKGARRAGLIAAAIAALSLGACATPNGDGSWTMAGEDGGRIYQTPTAAAVVDGHFPGAIAVEGSLTLIGSANNVGPEPFNAIIAVTPSLLEDGAPPIPSGGLRGLPILLKDNIETADMPTTAGSLALVGNAPGRDAPLVARLRRAGAVIVAKTNLSEWANIRSSNSISGWSAVGGQTLNPYDPARTPCGSSAGSATAVAMGLAPAAIGTETDGSITCPASVNGVVGFKPTVGLVSRTHIVPISHSQDTAGPITTTVEDAAIVLTAIAGSDPLDPATVEADARKVDYRAALDAGSLQGARLGVMRFLVSNYSAEAQAEFERALANLRVAGAEIVEITEAPADFRQIGGWEIVVLLTELKHDLNAYLASTDPTQVRTRTLADVIAFNAAEPRETVLFGQELFERAEATGGLDDAAYVEARARSFQASGPDGIDRMMAANSVVALIAPTTSRAWTNDREDNDNAQGSASRLAAVAGYPHLTVPMGFDRGMPIGISFIGGKWDDARILSLGHAYEQRTHERRPPPPPVQPSS
;
A
#
# COMPACT_ATOMS: atom_id res chain seq x y z
N MET A 1 -41.16 9.70 11.67
CA MET A 1 -40.62 9.12 12.90
C MET A 1 -40.87 7.62 12.83
N ALA A 2 -39.95 6.88 12.29
CA ALA A 2 -40.01 5.43 12.22
C ALA A 2 -38.65 4.91 12.71
N ASN A 3 -38.72 4.08 13.75
CA ASN A 3 -37.66 3.45 14.51
C ASN A 3 -36.65 2.76 13.60
N LEU A 4 -35.44 3.26 13.52
CA LEU A 4 -34.25 2.54 13.02
C LEU A 4 -33.81 1.56 14.12
N SER A 5 -34.48 0.40 14.18
CA SER A 5 -34.05 -0.70 15.02
C SER A 5 -32.83 -1.40 14.36
N ARG A 6 -31.69 -1.19 14.96
CA ARG A 6 -30.51 -2.06 15.08
C ARG A 6 -30.38 -3.18 14.02
N LEU A 7 -29.57 -2.89 13.01
CA LEU A 7 -28.82 -3.95 12.33
C LEU A 7 -27.86 -4.61 13.34
N PRO A 8 -27.57 -5.91 13.27
CA PRO A 8 -26.57 -6.53 14.12
C PRO A 8 -25.24 -5.87 13.82
N GLY A 9 -24.81 -4.99 14.73
CA GLY A 9 -23.58 -4.25 14.61
C GLY A 9 -22.40 -5.21 14.61
N SER A 10 -21.31 -4.77 13.99
CA SER A 10 -19.97 -5.34 14.03
C SER A 10 -19.48 -5.69 15.44
N HIS A 11 -20.17 -5.25 16.49
CA HIS A 11 -19.86 -5.52 17.89
C HIS A 11 -19.94 -7.00 18.32
N ASP A 12 -20.71 -7.84 17.61
CA ASP A 12 -20.80 -9.26 18.00
C ASP A 12 -19.66 -10.13 17.45
N ARG A 13 -18.88 -9.64 16.47
CA ARG A 13 -17.71 -10.36 15.95
C ARG A 13 -16.49 -10.29 16.88
N PHE A 14 -16.44 -9.34 17.78
CA PHE A 14 -15.35 -9.13 18.74
C PHE A 14 -15.71 -9.57 20.18
N LYS A 15 -16.71 -10.42 20.39
CA LYS A 15 -16.97 -11.04 21.71
C LYS A 15 -15.80 -11.90 22.24
N GLY A 16 -14.74 -12.10 21.43
CA GLY A 16 -13.45 -12.63 21.89
C GLY A 16 -12.65 -11.68 22.81
N ALA A 17 -13.05 -10.40 22.95
CA ALA A 17 -12.33 -9.41 23.75
C ALA A 17 -12.16 -9.75 25.24
N ARG A 18 -13.00 -10.66 25.79
CA ARG A 18 -12.73 -11.21 27.14
C ARG A 18 -11.49 -12.12 27.20
N ARG A 19 -11.01 -12.62 26.04
CA ARG A 19 -9.82 -13.48 25.93
C ARG A 19 -8.55 -12.68 25.62
N ALA A 20 -8.66 -11.49 25.04
CA ALA A 20 -7.51 -10.57 24.89
C ALA A 20 -6.87 -10.24 26.25
N GLY A 21 -7.65 -10.23 27.31
CA GLY A 21 -7.15 -10.09 28.67
C GLY A 21 -6.27 -11.25 29.16
N LEU A 22 -6.47 -12.46 28.64
CA LEU A 22 -5.63 -13.63 28.97
C LEU A 22 -4.34 -13.65 28.15
N ILE A 23 -4.37 -13.17 26.90
CA ILE A 23 -3.19 -13.04 26.04
C ILE A 23 -2.30 -11.91 26.57
N ALA A 24 -2.86 -10.78 26.98
CA ALA A 24 -2.13 -9.71 27.63
C ALA A 24 -1.48 -10.16 28.97
N ALA A 25 -2.13 -11.05 29.71
CA ALA A 25 -1.57 -11.62 30.94
C ALA A 25 -0.40 -12.60 30.64
N ALA A 26 -0.44 -13.33 29.53
CA ALA A 26 0.67 -14.20 29.11
C ALA A 26 1.89 -13.40 28.64
N ILE A 27 1.68 -12.27 27.94
CA ILE A 27 2.75 -11.34 27.55
C ILE A 27 3.37 -10.68 28.80
N ALA A 28 2.56 -10.30 29.77
CA ALA A 28 3.03 -9.74 31.04
C ALA A 28 3.85 -10.75 31.86
N ALA A 29 3.53 -12.04 31.80
CA ALA A 29 4.27 -13.10 32.51
C ALA A 29 5.63 -13.42 31.87
N LEU A 30 5.79 -13.19 30.56
CA LEU A 30 7.07 -13.33 29.84
C LEU A 30 7.96 -12.08 29.96
N SER A 31 7.41 -10.92 30.35
CA SER A 31 8.09 -9.64 30.45
C SER A 31 9.00 -9.48 31.70
N LEU A 32 9.03 -10.42 32.60
CA LEU A 32 9.85 -10.36 33.83
C LEU A 32 11.35 -10.60 33.61
N GLY A 33 11.84 -10.69 32.37
CA GLY A 33 13.24 -10.96 32.08
C GLY A 33 13.90 -10.20 30.90
N ALA A 34 13.22 -9.37 30.16
CA ALA A 34 13.79 -8.71 29.00
C ALA A 34 13.56 -7.20 29.02
N CYS A 35 14.52 -6.43 29.52
CA CYS A 35 14.66 -5.02 29.22
C CYS A 35 15.01 -4.87 27.74
N ALA A 36 14.05 -4.58 26.88
CA ALA A 36 14.30 -4.15 25.51
C ALA A 36 14.55 -2.63 25.54
N THR A 37 15.75 -2.21 25.15
CA THR A 37 16.07 -0.81 24.94
C THR A 37 15.74 -0.42 23.51
N PRO A 38 15.20 0.80 23.27
CA PRO A 38 14.99 1.27 21.91
C PRO A 38 16.33 1.51 21.24
N ASN A 39 16.60 0.83 20.16
CA ASN A 39 17.68 1.17 19.26
C ASN A 39 17.13 2.18 18.24
N GLY A 40 17.93 3.13 17.77
CA GLY A 40 17.53 4.17 16.83
C GLY A 40 17.11 3.69 15.44
N ASP A 41 16.90 2.38 15.27
CA ASP A 41 16.54 1.64 14.07
C ASP A 41 15.03 1.34 13.92
N GLY A 42 14.17 1.90 14.80
CA GLY A 42 12.72 1.65 14.76
C GLY A 42 12.27 0.36 15.43
N SER A 43 13.16 -0.38 16.07
CA SER A 43 12.79 -1.47 16.96
C SER A 43 12.20 -0.94 18.28
N TRP A 44 11.22 -1.63 18.80
CA TRP A 44 10.17 -1.27 19.73
C TRP A 44 10.61 -1.27 21.20
N THR A 45 9.82 -0.59 22.01
CA THR A 45 9.93 -0.57 23.49
C THR A 45 8.71 -1.23 24.10
N MET A 46 8.90 -2.21 25.01
CA MET A 46 7.81 -2.66 25.88
C MET A 46 7.62 -1.65 27.02
N ALA A 47 6.38 -1.31 27.33
CA ALA A 47 6.07 -0.40 28.40
C ALA A 47 5.94 -1.10 29.74
N GLY A 48 6.33 -0.40 30.79
CA GLY A 48 6.02 -0.74 32.16
C GLY A 48 4.55 -0.50 32.52
N GLU A 49 4.18 -0.83 33.76
CA GLU A 49 2.82 -0.92 34.33
C GLU A 49 1.99 0.38 34.33
N ASP A 50 2.45 1.46 33.72
CA ASP A 50 1.89 2.81 33.79
C ASP A 50 1.11 3.27 32.54
N GLY A 51 0.60 2.34 31.77
CA GLY A 51 -0.43 2.53 30.76
C GLY A 51 -0.22 3.72 29.83
N GLY A 52 0.13 3.50 28.59
CA GLY A 52 0.09 4.56 27.59
C GLY A 52 1.19 4.52 26.53
N ARG A 53 1.72 3.37 26.21
CA ARG A 53 2.67 3.23 25.10
C ARG A 53 2.08 2.39 23.98
N ILE A 54 2.22 2.88 22.76
CA ILE A 54 1.90 2.12 21.55
C ILE A 54 2.99 1.06 21.40
N TYR A 55 2.57 -0.20 21.34
CA TYR A 55 3.46 -1.28 20.96
C TYR A 55 3.68 -1.17 19.46
N GLN A 56 4.95 -1.18 19.01
CA GLN A 56 5.28 -1.36 17.62
C GLN A 56 5.70 -2.80 17.41
N THR A 57 5.24 -3.43 16.34
CA THR A 57 5.75 -4.73 15.92
C THR A 57 7.21 -4.61 15.51
N PRO A 58 8.02 -5.67 15.69
CA PRO A 58 9.41 -5.68 15.25
C PRO A 58 9.51 -5.50 13.74
N THR A 59 10.67 -5.08 13.24
CA THR A 59 10.92 -5.05 11.80
C THR A 59 10.86 -6.45 11.20
N ALA A 60 10.56 -6.57 9.90
CA ALA A 60 10.59 -7.85 9.22
C ALA A 60 11.99 -8.48 9.26
N ALA A 61 13.05 -7.66 9.15
CA ALA A 61 14.43 -8.10 9.31
C ALA A 61 14.68 -8.75 10.67
N ALA A 62 14.20 -8.14 11.78
CA ALA A 62 14.37 -8.70 13.13
C ALA A 62 13.71 -10.09 13.29
N VAL A 63 12.54 -10.31 12.68
CA VAL A 63 11.85 -11.61 12.68
C VAL A 63 12.59 -12.63 11.82
N VAL A 64 12.98 -12.25 10.61
CA VAL A 64 13.66 -13.13 9.64
C VAL A 64 15.04 -13.55 10.13
N ASP A 65 15.77 -12.65 10.77
CA ASP A 65 17.10 -12.94 11.33
C ASP A 65 17.04 -13.72 12.66
N GLY A 66 15.82 -13.91 13.19
CA GLY A 66 15.62 -14.66 14.43
C GLY A 66 15.96 -13.87 15.70
N HIS A 67 16.13 -12.56 15.60
CA HIS A 67 16.29 -11.67 16.76
C HIS A 67 14.99 -11.54 17.55
N PHE A 68 13.86 -11.80 16.88
CA PHE A 68 12.54 -11.78 17.48
C PHE A 68 11.70 -12.99 17.06
N PRO A 69 11.10 -13.75 18.00
CA PRO A 69 10.28 -14.91 17.66
C PRO A 69 9.03 -14.53 16.89
N GLY A 70 8.78 -15.15 15.74
CA GLY A 70 7.64 -14.88 14.89
C GLY A 70 6.27 -15.10 15.59
N ALA A 71 6.18 -16.09 16.51
CA ALA A 71 4.97 -16.31 17.32
C ALA A 71 4.60 -15.07 18.14
N ILE A 72 5.60 -14.46 18.80
CA ILE A 72 5.40 -13.25 19.60
C ILE A 72 5.03 -12.06 18.70
N ALA A 73 5.62 -11.97 17.49
CA ALA A 73 5.26 -10.95 16.53
C ALA A 73 3.79 -11.06 16.08
N VAL A 74 3.29 -12.28 15.84
CA VAL A 74 1.87 -12.53 15.49
C VAL A 74 0.95 -12.18 16.65
N GLU A 75 1.26 -12.62 17.87
CA GLU A 75 0.49 -12.28 19.07
C GLU A 75 0.46 -10.76 19.32
N GLY A 76 1.61 -10.09 19.12
CA GLY A 76 1.73 -8.64 19.21
C GLY A 76 0.84 -7.95 18.17
N SER A 77 0.85 -8.38 16.92
CA SER A 77 -0.01 -7.85 15.86
C SER A 77 -1.49 -8.01 16.19
N LEU A 78 -1.93 -9.19 16.65
CA LEU A 78 -3.32 -9.44 17.01
C LEU A 78 -3.77 -8.57 18.20
N THR A 79 -2.92 -8.41 19.20
CA THR A 79 -3.18 -7.56 20.37
C THR A 79 -3.35 -6.09 19.95
N LEU A 80 -2.44 -5.59 19.10
CA LEU A 80 -2.49 -4.22 18.59
C LEU A 80 -3.72 -3.96 17.71
N ILE A 81 -4.06 -4.90 16.82
CA ILE A 81 -5.28 -4.81 16.00
C ILE A 81 -6.52 -4.76 16.90
N GLY A 82 -6.59 -5.59 17.92
CA GLY A 82 -7.68 -5.59 18.88
C GLY A 82 -7.78 -4.27 19.66
N SER A 83 -6.65 -3.70 20.08
CA SER A 83 -6.61 -2.45 20.82
C SER A 83 -6.89 -1.22 19.92
N ALA A 84 -6.37 -1.20 18.70
CA ALA A 84 -6.56 -0.10 17.77
C ALA A 84 -8.02 0.10 17.37
N ASN A 85 -8.85 -0.97 17.39
CA ASN A 85 -10.28 -0.88 17.17
C ASN A 85 -11.07 -0.37 18.39
N ASN A 86 -10.43 -0.24 19.57
CA ASN A 86 -11.06 0.17 20.81
C ASN A 86 -10.45 1.42 21.45
N VAL A 87 -9.35 1.95 20.89
CA VAL A 87 -8.61 3.10 21.47
C VAL A 87 -8.98 4.39 20.75
N GLY A 88 -9.57 5.31 21.52
CA GLY A 88 -9.92 6.64 21.06
C GLY A 88 -11.41 6.83 20.73
N PRO A 89 -11.85 8.07 20.54
CA PRO A 89 -13.25 8.39 20.23
C PRO A 89 -13.67 7.90 18.83
N GLU A 90 -12.71 7.64 17.93
CA GLU A 90 -12.96 7.12 16.60
C GLU A 90 -11.93 6.04 16.26
N PRO A 91 -12.38 4.85 15.82
CA PRO A 91 -11.47 3.80 15.36
C PRO A 91 -10.78 4.22 14.05
N PHE A 92 -9.50 3.84 13.87
CA PHE A 92 -8.76 4.17 12.65
C PHE A 92 -9.24 3.43 11.38
N ASN A 93 -10.10 2.42 11.53
CA ASN A 93 -10.67 1.63 10.42
C ASN A 93 -9.63 1.12 9.41
N ALA A 94 -8.44 0.79 9.89
CA ALA A 94 -7.37 0.28 9.03
C ALA A 94 -7.55 -1.20 8.67
N ILE A 95 -8.29 -1.96 9.49
CA ILE A 95 -8.49 -3.41 9.37
C ILE A 95 -9.97 -3.71 9.11
N ILE A 96 -10.25 -4.54 8.10
CA ILE A 96 -11.61 -5.01 7.76
C ILE A 96 -11.89 -6.39 8.33
N ALA A 97 -10.93 -7.32 8.26
CA ALA A 97 -11.10 -8.68 8.72
C ALA A 97 -9.79 -9.22 9.32
N VAL A 98 -9.91 -10.11 10.31
CA VAL A 98 -8.79 -10.82 10.93
C VAL A 98 -8.90 -12.29 10.58
N THR A 99 -7.78 -12.96 10.37
CA THR A 99 -7.74 -14.40 10.04
C THR A 99 -8.41 -15.21 11.14
N PRO A 100 -9.49 -15.95 10.86
CA PRO A 100 -10.31 -16.61 11.88
C PRO A 100 -9.53 -17.59 12.74
N SER A 101 -8.66 -18.40 12.14
CA SER A 101 -7.87 -19.41 12.86
C SER A 101 -6.89 -18.83 13.88
N LEU A 102 -6.53 -17.54 13.76
CA LEU A 102 -5.68 -16.87 14.75
C LEU A 102 -6.46 -16.39 15.99
N LEU A 103 -7.80 -16.40 15.92
CA LEU A 103 -8.70 -16.03 17.01
C LEU A 103 -9.14 -17.25 17.85
N GLU A 104 -8.84 -18.46 17.39
CA GLU A 104 -9.12 -19.72 18.07
C GLU A 104 -8.04 -20.03 19.12
N ASP A 105 -8.32 -20.91 20.07
CA ASP A 105 -7.40 -21.24 21.16
C ASP A 105 -6.12 -21.92 20.65
N GLY A 106 -5.00 -21.27 20.92
CA GLY A 106 -3.65 -21.72 20.58
C GLY A 106 -3.08 -20.95 19.38
N ALA A 107 -1.89 -20.37 19.58
CA ALA A 107 -1.16 -19.78 18.47
C ALA A 107 -0.95 -20.85 17.39
N PRO A 108 -1.20 -20.54 16.10
CA PRO A 108 -0.95 -21.50 15.03
C PRO A 108 0.54 -21.89 15.04
N PRO A 109 0.85 -23.15 14.68
CA PRO A 109 2.25 -23.53 14.52
C PRO A 109 2.89 -22.58 13.51
N ILE A 110 4.05 -22.01 13.89
CA ILE A 110 4.79 -21.13 13.00
C ILE A 110 5.25 -21.93 11.79
N PRO A 111 4.87 -21.54 10.56
CA PRO A 111 5.31 -22.25 9.37
C PRO A 111 6.84 -22.28 9.28
N SER A 112 7.39 -23.38 8.82
CA SER A 112 8.80 -23.44 8.46
C SER A 112 9.04 -22.58 7.22
N GLY A 113 10.11 -21.78 7.20
CA GLY A 113 10.47 -20.96 6.04
C GLY A 113 11.34 -19.76 6.40
N GLY A 114 11.82 -19.06 5.40
CA GLY A 114 12.72 -17.92 5.56
C GLY A 114 12.10 -16.75 6.32
N LEU A 115 10.76 -16.56 6.22
CA LEU A 115 10.05 -15.48 6.91
C LEU A 115 9.68 -15.77 8.37
N ARG A 116 9.94 -16.99 8.88
CA ARG A 116 9.90 -17.34 10.31
C ARG A 116 8.67 -16.88 11.10
N GLY A 117 7.49 -16.90 10.49
CA GLY A 117 6.24 -16.45 11.13
C GLY A 117 6.04 -14.93 11.08
N LEU A 118 6.68 -14.24 10.15
CA LEU A 118 6.49 -12.80 9.94
C LEU A 118 4.99 -12.49 9.73
N PRO A 119 4.37 -11.65 10.59
CA PRO A 119 3.00 -11.23 10.40
C PRO A 119 2.89 -10.25 9.24
N ILE A 120 1.97 -10.52 8.31
CA ILE A 120 1.72 -9.69 7.12
C ILE A 120 0.23 -9.38 7.01
N LEU A 121 -0.08 -8.13 6.67
CA LEU A 121 -1.41 -7.66 6.34
C LEU A 121 -1.61 -7.59 4.83
N LEU A 122 -2.83 -7.81 4.36
CA LEU A 122 -3.15 -7.78 2.93
C LEU A 122 -4.27 -6.79 2.65
N LYS A 123 -4.10 -5.95 1.63
CA LYS A 123 -5.18 -5.09 1.12
C LYS A 123 -6.38 -5.94 0.70
N ASP A 124 -7.60 -5.49 0.97
CA ASP A 124 -8.81 -6.30 0.80
C ASP A 124 -9.28 -6.44 -0.65
N ASN A 125 -8.43 -6.17 -1.61
CA ASN A 125 -8.61 -6.58 -3.00
C ASN A 125 -7.77 -7.82 -3.39
N ILE A 126 -6.99 -8.40 -2.48
CA ILE A 126 -6.14 -9.58 -2.68
C ILE A 126 -6.82 -10.80 -2.08
N GLU A 127 -7.10 -11.83 -2.89
CA GLU A 127 -7.77 -13.04 -2.43
C GLU A 127 -6.92 -13.87 -1.45
N THR A 128 -7.59 -14.41 -0.43
CA THR A 128 -7.04 -15.36 0.53
C THR A 128 -8.00 -16.53 0.73
N ALA A 129 -7.45 -17.70 1.03
CA ALA A 129 -8.25 -18.91 1.24
C ALA A 129 -9.16 -18.87 2.47
N ASP A 130 -8.83 -18.02 3.45
CA ASP A 130 -9.39 -18.04 4.80
C ASP A 130 -10.17 -16.76 5.19
N MET A 131 -10.18 -15.74 4.34
CA MET A 131 -10.92 -14.49 4.58
C MET A 131 -11.66 -14.03 3.33
N PRO A 132 -12.77 -13.29 3.47
CA PRO A 132 -13.44 -12.63 2.36
C PRO A 132 -12.51 -11.64 1.64
N THR A 133 -12.84 -11.35 0.37
CA THR A 133 -12.18 -10.32 -0.43
C THR A 133 -13.25 -9.45 -1.07
N THR A 134 -13.38 -8.21 -0.57
CA THR A 134 -14.54 -7.37 -0.86
C THR A 134 -14.23 -6.18 -1.75
N ALA A 135 -12.96 -5.85 -1.98
CA ALA A 135 -12.56 -4.56 -2.58
C ALA A 135 -13.23 -3.34 -1.89
N GLY A 136 -13.65 -3.50 -0.63
CA GLY A 136 -14.37 -2.51 0.15
C GLY A 136 -15.85 -2.35 -0.19
N SER A 137 -16.38 -3.08 -1.17
CA SER A 137 -17.76 -2.97 -1.63
C SER A 137 -18.68 -4.03 -1.04
N LEU A 138 -19.91 -3.63 -0.75
CA LEU A 138 -20.99 -4.53 -0.30
C LEU A 138 -21.39 -5.53 -1.39
N ALA A 139 -21.13 -5.23 -2.66
CA ALA A 139 -21.37 -6.15 -3.77
C ALA A 139 -20.55 -7.45 -3.66
N LEU A 140 -19.41 -7.40 -2.96
CA LEU A 140 -18.48 -8.53 -2.78
C LEU A 140 -18.40 -9.05 -1.33
N VAL A 141 -19.24 -8.61 -0.42
CA VAL A 141 -19.22 -9.03 0.99
C VAL A 141 -19.30 -10.55 1.16
N GLY A 142 -20.01 -11.25 0.25
CA GLY A 142 -20.12 -12.71 0.26
C GLY A 142 -18.93 -13.44 -0.39
N ASN A 143 -18.00 -12.73 -1.01
CA ASN A 143 -16.89 -13.33 -1.75
C ASN A 143 -15.85 -13.96 -0.80
N ALA A 144 -16.04 -15.25 -0.51
CA ALA A 144 -15.11 -16.08 0.24
C ALA A 144 -14.44 -17.07 -0.75
N PRO A 145 -13.35 -16.67 -1.42
CA PRO A 145 -12.82 -17.38 -2.59
C PRO A 145 -12.29 -18.78 -2.28
N GLY A 146 -11.94 -19.09 -1.03
CA GLY A 146 -11.39 -20.38 -0.64
C GLY A 146 -10.05 -20.71 -1.30
N ARG A 147 -9.39 -19.70 -1.86
CA ARG A 147 -8.09 -19.80 -2.54
C ARG A 147 -7.21 -18.60 -2.22
N ASP A 148 -5.91 -18.80 -2.24
CA ASP A 148 -4.92 -17.73 -2.13
C ASP A 148 -4.57 -17.16 -3.51
N ALA A 149 -4.40 -15.85 -3.62
CA ALA A 149 -3.65 -15.26 -4.72
C ALA A 149 -2.22 -15.83 -4.75
N PRO A 150 -1.56 -16.00 -5.91
CA PRO A 150 -0.22 -16.58 -6.01
C PRO A 150 0.82 -15.91 -5.10
N LEU A 151 0.75 -14.58 -4.94
CA LEU A 151 1.62 -13.85 -4.01
C LEU A 151 1.38 -14.27 -2.55
N VAL A 152 0.13 -14.52 -2.15
CA VAL A 152 -0.22 -14.96 -0.79
C VAL A 152 0.27 -16.39 -0.56
N ALA A 153 0.06 -17.27 -1.53
CA ALA A 153 0.59 -18.64 -1.47
C ALA A 153 2.13 -18.66 -1.38
N ARG A 154 2.83 -17.70 -2.01
CA ARG A 154 4.29 -17.54 -1.88
C ARG A 154 4.69 -17.07 -0.49
N LEU A 155 3.99 -16.08 0.08
CA LEU A 155 4.21 -15.62 1.45
C LEU A 155 4.06 -16.75 2.47
N ARG A 156 2.95 -17.51 2.38
CA ARG A 156 2.71 -18.65 3.27
C ARG A 156 3.79 -19.73 3.12
N ARG A 157 4.20 -20.06 1.88
CA ARG A 157 5.31 -21.01 1.63
C ARG A 157 6.65 -20.51 2.17
N ALA A 158 6.87 -19.20 2.14
CA ALA A 158 8.06 -18.59 2.73
C ALA A 158 8.01 -18.55 4.27
N GLY A 159 6.90 -18.92 4.88
CA GLY A 159 6.74 -18.98 6.34
C GLY A 159 6.14 -17.74 6.96
N ALA A 160 5.52 -16.83 6.19
CA ALA A 160 4.77 -15.71 6.72
C ALA A 160 3.42 -16.17 7.29
N VAL A 161 2.87 -15.38 8.22
CA VAL A 161 1.51 -15.52 8.74
C VAL A 161 0.66 -14.36 8.25
N ILE A 162 -0.39 -14.67 7.50
CA ILE A 162 -1.36 -13.65 7.09
C ILE A 162 -2.29 -13.37 8.27
N VAL A 163 -2.23 -12.14 8.80
CA VAL A 163 -2.91 -11.79 10.05
C VAL A 163 -4.29 -11.20 9.79
N ALA A 164 -4.40 -10.32 8.79
CA ALA A 164 -5.64 -9.58 8.54
C ALA A 164 -5.74 -9.03 7.12
N LYS A 165 -6.96 -8.62 6.74
CA LYS A 165 -7.27 -7.82 5.57
C LYS A 165 -7.39 -6.35 5.96
N THR A 166 -6.71 -5.47 5.23
CA THR A 166 -6.73 -4.03 5.47
C THR A 166 -7.78 -3.33 4.63
N ASN A 167 -8.35 -2.26 5.19
CA ASN A 167 -9.26 -1.38 4.48
C ASN A 167 -8.56 -0.71 3.29
N LEU A 168 -9.35 -0.24 2.36
CA LEU A 168 -8.88 0.42 1.13
C LEU A 168 -9.88 1.48 0.70
N SER A 169 -9.46 2.37 -0.19
CA SER A 169 -10.45 3.14 -0.94
C SER A 169 -11.25 2.18 -1.81
N GLU A 170 -12.55 2.23 -1.72
CA GLU A 170 -13.46 1.30 -2.39
C GLU A 170 -13.17 1.18 -3.88
N TRP A 171 -13.14 -0.07 -4.39
CA TRP A 171 -12.75 -0.37 -5.77
C TRP A 171 -11.43 0.29 -6.19
N ALA A 172 -10.51 0.44 -5.25
CA ALA A 172 -9.20 1.09 -5.45
C ALA A 172 -9.29 2.51 -6.05
N ASN A 173 -10.31 3.29 -5.67
CA ASN A 173 -10.61 4.67 -6.11
C ASN A 173 -11.18 4.81 -7.55
N ILE A 174 -11.41 3.74 -8.30
CA ILE A 174 -11.78 3.85 -9.72
C ILE A 174 -13.30 4.03 -9.95
N ARG A 175 -14.14 3.97 -8.91
CA ARG A 175 -15.59 4.07 -9.07
C ARG A 175 -16.06 5.45 -9.49
N SER A 176 -15.45 6.51 -8.95
CA SER A 176 -15.82 7.90 -9.15
C SER A 176 -14.59 8.81 -9.14
N SER A 177 -14.60 9.89 -9.92
CA SER A 177 -13.61 10.96 -9.82
C SER A 177 -13.70 11.73 -8.49
N ASN A 178 -14.80 11.57 -7.77
CA ASN A 178 -15.05 12.17 -6.45
C ASN A 178 -14.87 11.13 -5.31
N SER A 179 -14.22 10.00 -5.58
CA SER A 179 -13.91 9.00 -4.55
C SER A 179 -13.14 9.63 -3.39
N ILE A 180 -13.44 9.19 -2.17
CA ILE A 180 -12.74 9.64 -0.96
C ILE A 180 -11.73 8.58 -0.58
N SER A 181 -10.44 8.95 -0.62
CA SER A 181 -9.35 8.01 -0.27
C SER A 181 -9.48 7.48 1.14
N GLY A 182 -9.37 6.15 1.26
CA GLY A 182 -9.49 5.43 2.52
C GLY A 182 -10.91 5.11 2.95
N TRP A 183 -11.95 5.56 2.22
CA TRP A 183 -13.32 5.18 2.50
C TRP A 183 -13.75 3.94 1.71
N SER A 184 -14.49 3.07 2.38
CA SER A 184 -15.20 1.96 1.75
C SER A 184 -16.54 1.71 2.44
N ALA A 185 -17.53 1.20 1.70
CA ALA A 185 -18.85 0.87 2.28
C ALA A 185 -18.76 -0.27 3.32
N VAL A 186 -17.76 -1.14 3.21
CA VAL A 186 -17.52 -2.25 4.15
C VAL A 186 -16.78 -1.80 5.40
N GLY A 187 -15.71 -0.99 5.25
CA GLY A 187 -14.77 -0.66 6.33
C GLY A 187 -14.93 0.75 6.91
N GLY A 188 -15.76 1.62 6.28
CA GLY A 188 -15.83 3.04 6.64
C GLY A 188 -14.57 3.81 6.24
N GLN A 189 -14.35 4.98 6.83
CA GLN A 189 -13.21 5.84 6.55
C GLN A 189 -11.98 5.40 7.34
N THR A 190 -10.92 5.03 6.68
CA THR A 190 -9.59 4.90 7.29
C THR A 190 -9.06 6.29 7.62
N LEU A 191 -8.54 6.47 8.83
CA LEU A 191 -8.00 7.74 9.30
C LEU A 191 -6.47 7.76 9.21
N ASN A 192 -5.91 8.95 8.99
CA ASN A 192 -4.47 9.14 9.04
C ASN A 192 -3.99 9.14 10.49
N PRO A 193 -2.98 8.34 10.87
CA PRO A 193 -2.56 8.20 12.27
C PRO A 193 -1.78 9.40 12.81
N TYR A 194 -1.32 10.32 11.94
CA TYR A 194 -0.68 11.57 12.36
C TYR A 194 -1.70 12.68 12.63
N ASP A 195 -2.79 12.72 11.87
CA ASP A 195 -3.90 13.66 12.04
C ASP A 195 -5.18 13.03 11.46
N PRO A 196 -6.14 12.59 12.30
CA PRO A 196 -7.38 11.96 11.85
C PRO A 196 -8.26 12.85 10.96
N ALA A 197 -8.08 14.17 10.97
CA ALA A 197 -8.80 15.09 10.08
C ALA A 197 -8.24 15.08 8.65
N ARG A 198 -7.11 14.40 8.41
CA ARG A 198 -6.44 14.35 7.12
C ARG A 198 -6.54 12.99 6.46
N THR A 199 -6.46 13.01 5.15
CA THR A 199 -6.50 11.81 4.33
C THR A 199 -5.36 10.85 4.65
N PRO A 200 -5.60 9.54 4.71
CA PRO A 200 -4.53 8.54 4.68
C PRO A 200 -4.01 8.33 3.25
N CYS A 201 -4.50 9.08 2.26
CA CYS A 201 -4.40 8.75 0.83
C CYS A 201 -4.94 7.35 0.53
N GLY A 202 -4.74 6.87 -0.67
CA GLY A 202 -5.18 5.53 -1.09
C GLY A 202 -4.60 5.16 -2.46
N SER A 203 -5.04 4.04 -2.94
CA SER A 203 -6.13 3.22 -2.40
C SER A 203 -5.70 2.21 -1.30
N SER A 204 -4.39 1.97 -1.05
CA SER A 204 -3.92 1.07 0.01
C SER A 204 -3.88 1.76 1.39
N ALA A 205 -4.95 2.50 1.72
CA ALA A 205 -5.04 3.34 2.91
C ALA A 205 -4.81 2.57 4.21
N GLY A 206 -5.59 1.51 4.43
CA GLY A 206 -5.49 0.67 5.63
C GLY A 206 -4.14 -0.03 5.75
N SER A 207 -3.52 -0.45 4.62
CA SER A 207 -2.19 -1.06 4.63
C SER A 207 -1.14 -0.09 5.17
N ALA A 208 -1.13 1.16 4.66
CA ALA A 208 -0.16 2.16 5.10
C ALA A 208 -0.42 2.63 6.54
N THR A 209 -1.68 2.91 6.89
CA THR A 209 -2.08 3.29 8.26
C THR A 209 -1.70 2.21 9.27
N ALA A 210 -2.00 0.93 8.99
CA ALA A 210 -1.70 -0.17 9.90
C ALA A 210 -0.19 -0.34 10.13
N VAL A 211 0.64 -0.24 9.08
CA VAL A 211 2.10 -0.29 9.21
C VAL A 211 2.63 0.93 9.96
N ALA A 212 2.11 2.13 9.67
CA ALA A 212 2.52 3.35 10.37
C ALA A 212 2.25 3.28 11.88
N MET A 213 1.10 2.69 12.25
CA MET A 213 0.69 2.45 13.64
C MET A 213 1.44 1.26 14.28
N GLY A 214 2.24 0.51 13.53
CA GLY A 214 2.96 -0.67 14.04
C GLY A 214 2.06 -1.88 14.31
N LEU A 215 0.90 -2.00 13.64
CA LEU A 215 0.02 -3.17 13.80
C LEU A 215 0.62 -4.43 13.19
N ALA A 216 1.46 -4.30 12.19
CA ALA A 216 2.34 -5.32 11.65
C ALA A 216 3.56 -4.66 10.99
N PRO A 217 4.71 -5.37 10.89
CA PRO A 217 5.91 -4.82 10.24
C PRO A 217 5.77 -4.61 8.74
N ALA A 218 4.84 -5.33 8.11
CA ALA A 218 4.64 -5.29 6.67
C ALA A 218 3.18 -5.49 6.28
N ALA A 219 2.79 -4.82 5.20
CA ALA A 219 1.54 -5.05 4.49
C ALA A 219 1.79 -5.14 2.98
N ILE A 220 0.88 -5.81 2.26
CA ILE A 220 0.83 -5.77 0.81
C ILE A 220 -0.26 -4.79 0.39
N GLY A 221 0.13 -3.81 -0.42
CA GLY A 221 -0.77 -2.94 -1.14
C GLY A 221 -0.88 -3.31 -2.62
N THR A 222 -1.72 -2.59 -3.36
CA THR A 222 -1.77 -2.64 -4.83
C THR A 222 -1.73 -1.23 -5.39
N GLU A 223 -1.13 -1.07 -6.55
CA GLU A 223 -1.05 0.22 -7.23
C GLU A 223 -1.36 0.07 -8.72
N THR A 224 -2.23 0.95 -9.19
CA THR A 224 -2.46 1.23 -10.61
C THR A 224 -1.77 2.55 -10.97
N ASP A 225 -2.01 3.64 -10.20
CA ASP A 225 -1.25 4.91 -10.22
C ASP A 225 -1.27 5.53 -8.82
N GLY A 226 -0.16 5.47 -8.11
CA GLY A 226 0.04 6.08 -6.80
C GLY A 226 -0.50 5.31 -5.59
N SER A 227 -1.23 4.21 -5.77
CA SER A 227 -2.00 3.56 -4.69
C SER A 227 -1.18 2.77 -3.66
N ILE A 228 0.14 2.64 -3.80
CA ILE A 228 1.10 2.20 -2.78
C ILE A 228 1.89 3.42 -2.30
N THR A 229 2.42 4.18 -3.25
CA THR A 229 3.40 5.23 -2.96
C THR A 229 2.79 6.45 -2.28
N CYS A 230 1.58 6.87 -2.68
CA CYS A 230 0.89 7.98 -2.02
C CYS A 230 0.52 7.65 -0.55
N PRO A 231 -0.24 6.57 -0.24
CA PRO A 231 -0.56 6.27 1.15
C PRO A 231 0.70 6.00 1.99
N ALA A 232 1.74 5.37 1.44
CA ALA A 232 3.00 5.20 2.16
C ALA A 232 3.66 6.54 2.51
N SER A 233 3.72 7.48 1.57
CA SER A 233 4.29 8.82 1.78
C SER A 233 3.58 9.58 2.90
N VAL A 234 2.24 9.69 2.83
CA VAL A 234 1.48 10.51 3.81
C VAL A 234 1.28 9.84 5.16
N ASN A 235 1.60 8.56 5.28
CA ASN A 235 1.63 7.83 6.55
C ASN A 235 3.06 7.60 7.08
N GLY A 236 4.08 8.20 6.44
CA GLY A 236 5.45 8.17 6.92
C GLY A 236 6.08 6.76 6.95
N VAL A 237 5.74 5.93 5.97
CA VAL A 237 6.27 4.57 5.79
C VAL A 237 6.88 4.40 4.40
N VAL A 238 7.58 3.31 4.18
CA VAL A 238 8.14 2.92 2.89
C VAL A 238 7.06 2.24 2.05
N GLY A 239 6.95 2.62 0.78
CA GLY A 239 6.09 1.95 -0.19
C GLY A 239 6.85 1.64 -1.47
N PHE A 240 6.80 0.41 -1.93
CA PHE A 240 7.46 0.00 -3.14
C PHE A 240 6.48 -0.58 -4.15
N LYS A 241 6.33 0.11 -5.28
CA LYS A 241 5.64 -0.38 -6.47
C LYS A 241 6.67 -1.06 -7.38
N PRO A 242 6.69 -2.38 -7.48
CA PRO A 242 7.64 -3.08 -8.35
C PRO A 242 7.32 -2.88 -9.83
N THR A 243 8.25 -3.29 -10.68
CA THR A 243 8.01 -3.43 -12.12
C THR A 243 6.79 -4.28 -12.37
N VAL A 244 5.84 -3.81 -13.20
CA VAL A 244 4.66 -4.59 -13.63
C VAL A 244 5.12 -5.89 -14.28
N GLY A 245 4.60 -7.01 -13.80
CA GLY A 245 5.02 -8.34 -14.21
C GLY A 245 6.10 -8.99 -13.33
N LEU A 246 6.62 -8.29 -12.30
CA LEU A 246 7.50 -8.93 -11.31
C LEU A 246 6.72 -9.75 -10.28
N VAL A 247 5.53 -9.29 -9.92
CA VAL A 247 4.60 -9.95 -8.99
C VAL A 247 3.30 -10.29 -9.71
N SER A 248 2.79 -11.50 -9.52
CA SER A 248 1.52 -11.94 -10.10
C SER A 248 0.34 -11.12 -9.59
N ARG A 249 -0.59 -10.81 -10.51
CA ARG A 249 -1.87 -10.13 -10.24
C ARG A 249 -3.06 -11.08 -10.27
N THR A 250 -2.84 -12.36 -10.50
CA THR A 250 -3.88 -13.39 -10.47
C THR A 250 -4.59 -13.36 -9.11
N HIS A 251 -5.93 -13.37 -9.13
CA HIS A 251 -6.75 -13.32 -7.93
C HIS A 251 -6.61 -12.02 -7.10
N ILE A 252 -6.32 -10.93 -7.77
CA ILE A 252 -6.45 -9.58 -7.24
C ILE A 252 -7.61 -8.91 -7.98
N VAL A 253 -8.52 -8.24 -7.26
CA VAL A 253 -9.60 -7.47 -7.89
C VAL A 253 -8.96 -6.35 -8.72
N PRO A 254 -9.17 -6.34 -10.06
CA PRO A 254 -8.37 -5.53 -10.97
C PRO A 254 -8.94 -4.13 -11.21
N ILE A 255 -8.07 -3.25 -11.70
CA ILE A 255 -8.42 -2.06 -12.47
C ILE A 255 -7.92 -2.22 -13.90
N SER A 256 -6.63 -2.55 -14.08
CA SER A 256 -5.95 -2.46 -15.37
C SER A 256 -4.83 -3.48 -15.47
N HIS A 257 -4.94 -4.42 -16.42
CA HIS A 257 -3.89 -5.42 -16.65
C HIS A 257 -2.58 -4.81 -17.17
N SER A 258 -2.58 -3.57 -17.63
CA SER A 258 -1.36 -2.91 -18.11
C SER A 258 -0.62 -2.11 -17.05
N GLN A 259 -1.28 -1.73 -15.93
CA GLN A 259 -0.68 -0.89 -14.89
C GLN A 259 -0.68 -1.52 -13.50
N ASP A 260 -1.65 -2.41 -13.18
CA ASP A 260 -1.76 -2.98 -11.83
C ASP A 260 -0.53 -3.77 -11.42
N THR A 261 -0.12 -3.59 -10.18
CA THR A 261 0.86 -4.42 -9.50
C THR A 261 0.59 -4.46 -8.00
N ALA A 262 1.09 -5.50 -7.32
CA ALA A 262 1.11 -5.58 -5.87
C ALA A 262 2.53 -5.36 -5.35
N GLY A 263 2.66 -4.71 -4.20
CA GLY A 263 3.96 -4.43 -3.62
C GLY A 263 3.92 -4.18 -2.12
N PRO A 264 5.10 -4.21 -1.45
CA PRO A 264 5.21 -4.05 -0.02
C PRO A 264 5.03 -2.60 0.43
N ILE A 265 4.37 -2.46 1.59
CA ILE A 265 4.34 -1.26 2.42
C ILE A 265 4.91 -1.65 3.77
N THR A 266 5.99 -1.00 4.21
CA THR A 266 6.81 -1.43 5.35
C THR A 266 7.38 -0.26 6.13
N THR A 267 7.99 -0.54 7.28
CA THR A 267 8.66 0.50 8.08
C THR A 267 10.04 0.87 7.56
N THR A 268 10.72 -0.05 6.87
CA THR A 268 12.06 0.15 6.32
C THR A 268 12.16 -0.36 4.88
N VAL A 269 13.16 0.12 4.13
CA VAL A 269 13.44 -0.38 2.77
C VAL A 269 13.95 -1.81 2.80
N GLU A 270 14.68 -2.20 3.85
CA GLU A 270 15.12 -3.59 4.02
C GLU A 270 13.93 -4.55 4.17
N ASP A 271 12.93 -4.18 4.97
CA ASP A 271 11.68 -4.96 5.12
C ASP A 271 10.94 -5.09 3.77
N ALA A 272 10.91 -4.02 2.96
CA ALA A 272 10.32 -4.05 1.62
C ALA A 272 11.07 -5.03 0.70
N ALA A 273 12.39 -5.06 0.75
CA ALA A 273 13.23 -5.97 -0.02
C ALA A 273 13.02 -7.44 0.39
N ILE A 274 12.90 -7.72 1.70
CA ILE A 274 12.58 -9.05 2.24
C ILE A 274 11.24 -9.55 1.69
N VAL A 275 10.20 -8.73 1.80
CA VAL A 275 8.84 -9.08 1.36
C VAL A 275 8.80 -9.25 -0.16
N LEU A 276 9.42 -8.34 -0.93
CA LEU A 276 9.47 -8.44 -2.39
C LEU A 276 10.16 -9.74 -2.84
N THR A 277 11.26 -10.13 -2.19
CA THR A 277 11.94 -11.40 -2.48
C THR A 277 11.00 -12.59 -2.35
N ALA A 278 10.10 -12.56 -1.38
CA ALA A 278 9.16 -13.66 -1.16
C ALA A 278 8.02 -13.69 -2.20
N ILE A 279 7.53 -12.53 -2.67
CA ILE A 279 6.34 -12.47 -3.55
C ILE A 279 6.68 -12.47 -5.04
N ALA A 280 7.90 -12.10 -5.44
CA ALA A 280 8.33 -12.03 -6.84
C ALA A 280 8.40 -13.39 -7.51
N GLY A 281 8.04 -13.44 -8.80
CA GLY A 281 8.21 -14.62 -9.65
C GLY A 281 7.05 -14.87 -10.63
N SER A 282 7.30 -15.72 -11.61
CA SER A 282 6.39 -16.03 -12.71
C SER A 282 5.14 -16.78 -12.25
N ASP A 283 4.02 -16.50 -12.91
CA ASP A 283 2.74 -17.18 -12.75
C ASP A 283 2.15 -17.47 -14.13
N PRO A 284 1.88 -18.74 -14.46
CA PRO A 284 1.30 -19.11 -15.77
C PRO A 284 -0.06 -18.46 -16.06
N LEU A 285 -0.79 -18.03 -15.03
CA LEU A 285 -2.11 -17.38 -15.18
C LEU A 285 -2.00 -15.86 -15.38
N ASP A 286 -0.82 -15.28 -15.16
CA ASP A 286 -0.55 -13.87 -15.43
C ASP A 286 0.57 -13.71 -16.48
N PRO A 287 0.21 -13.52 -17.76
CA PRO A 287 1.18 -13.42 -18.85
C PRO A 287 2.23 -12.31 -18.69
N ALA A 288 1.92 -11.25 -17.92
CA ALA A 288 2.89 -10.19 -17.67
C ALA A 288 4.11 -10.69 -16.88
N THR A 289 3.98 -11.80 -16.14
CA THR A 289 5.03 -12.32 -15.27
C THR A 289 6.01 -13.27 -15.96
N VAL A 290 5.91 -13.45 -17.28
CA VAL A 290 6.72 -14.43 -18.02
C VAL A 290 8.24 -14.27 -17.81
N GLU A 291 8.72 -13.05 -17.64
CA GLU A 291 10.14 -12.75 -17.38
C GLU A 291 10.50 -12.76 -15.89
N ALA A 292 9.53 -12.79 -14.97
CA ALA A 292 9.77 -12.55 -13.56
C ALA A 292 10.83 -13.48 -12.94
N ASP A 293 10.80 -14.78 -13.27
CA ASP A 293 11.78 -15.73 -12.72
C ASP A 293 13.20 -15.50 -13.24
N ALA A 294 13.36 -14.90 -14.43
CA ALA A 294 14.65 -14.52 -14.98
C ALA A 294 15.15 -13.16 -14.46
N ARG A 295 14.24 -12.31 -13.95
CA ARG A 295 14.54 -10.95 -13.50
C ARG A 295 14.64 -10.80 -11.99
N LYS A 296 13.91 -11.63 -11.24
CA LYS A 296 13.96 -11.58 -9.77
C LYS A 296 15.35 -11.94 -9.23
N VAL A 297 15.68 -11.29 -8.13
CA VAL A 297 16.89 -11.54 -7.37
C VAL A 297 16.52 -11.67 -5.89
N ASP A 298 17.47 -12.00 -5.03
CA ASP A 298 17.36 -11.73 -3.60
C ASP A 298 17.53 -10.22 -3.38
N TYR A 299 16.41 -9.52 -3.22
CA TYR A 299 16.39 -8.06 -3.12
C TYR A 299 17.04 -7.58 -1.83
N ARG A 300 16.96 -8.37 -0.73
CA ARG A 300 17.66 -8.05 0.51
C ARG A 300 19.18 -8.15 0.32
N ALA A 301 19.65 -9.20 -0.30
CA ALA A 301 21.08 -9.40 -0.57
C ALA A 301 21.64 -8.37 -1.57
N ALA A 302 20.78 -7.76 -2.38
CA ALA A 302 21.15 -6.71 -3.34
C ALA A 302 21.22 -5.30 -2.73
N LEU A 303 20.84 -5.11 -1.46
CA LEU A 303 20.94 -3.82 -0.79
C LEU A 303 22.40 -3.47 -0.52
N ASP A 304 22.78 -2.23 -0.84
CA ASP A 304 24.11 -1.66 -0.58
C ASP A 304 23.96 -0.26 0.01
N ALA A 305 24.33 -0.10 1.26
CA ALA A 305 24.32 1.20 1.94
C ALA A 305 25.30 2.22 1.31
N GLY A 306 26.24 1.77 0.48
CA GLY A 306 27.17 2.58 -0.30
C GLY A 306 26.68 2.96 -1.69
N SER A 307 25.50 2.50 -2.13
CA SER A 307 25.02 2.64 -3.51
C SER A 307 24.82 4.09 -3.99
N LEU A 308 24.74 5.05 -3.09
CA LEU A 308 24.71 6.49 -3.42
C LEU A 308 26.08 7.06 -3.83
N GLN A 309 27.20 6.42 -3.48
CA GLN A 309 28.52 6.92 -3.81
C GLN A 309 28.75 6.92 -5.32
N GLY A 310 28.89 8.10 -5.92
CA GLY A 310 29.06 8.27 -7.35
C GLY A 310 27.80 8.06 -8.18
N ALA A 311 26.65 7.77 -7.55
CA ALA A 311 25.37 7.64 -8.25
C ALA A 311 24.91 8.99 -8.80
N ARG A 312 24.53 9.02 -10.08
CA ARG A 312 23.95 10.21 -10.72
C ARG A 312 22.43 10.11 -10.65
N LEU A 313 21.77 11.07 -9.97
CA LEU A 313 20.33 11.08 -9.74
C LEU A 313 19.69 12.29 -10.43
N GLY A 314 18.68 12.04 -11.27
CA GLY A 314 17.95 13.06 -12.02
C GLY A 314 16.78 13.64 -11.21
N VAL A 315 16.84 14.92 -10.86
CA VAL A 315 15.73 15.62 -10.20
C VAL A 315 14.71 16.09 -11.23
N MET A 316 13.49 15.59 -11.16
CA MET A 316 12.38 16.03 -12.03
C MET A 316 11.84 17.40 -11.57
N ARG A 317 12.60 18.49 -11.84
CA ARG A 317 12.26 19.85 -11.38
C ARG A 317 10.92 20.36 -11.88
N PHE A 318 10.48 19.92 -13.05
CA PHE A 318 9.17 20.28 -13.61
C PHE A 318 7.98 19.81 -12.76
N LEU A 319 8.19 18.86 -11.83
CA LEU A 319 7.19 18.45 -10.84
C LEU A 319 7.26 19.28 -9.55
N VAL A 320 8.48 19.70 -9.14
CA VAL A 320 8.73 20.25 -7.80
C VAL A 320 7.96 21.53 -7.52
N SER A 321 7.75 22.37 -8.53
CA SER A 321 7.00 23.64 -8.37
C SER A 321 5.52 23.46 -7.97
N ASN A 322 4.96 22.26 -8.07
CA ASN A 322 3.58 21.98 -7.73
C ASN A 322 3.37 21.72 -6.23
N TYR A 323 4.45 21.59 -5.45
CA TYR A 323 4.39 21.28 -4.02
C TYR A 323 4.44 22.56 -3.17
N SER A 324 4.04 22.44 -1.89
CA SER A 324 4.15 23.54 -0.93
C SER A 324 5.61 24.02 -0.75
N ALA A 325 5.80 25.26 -0.32
CA ALA A 325 7.14 25.78 -0.06
C ALA A 325 7.89 24.96 1.01
N GLU A 326 7.15 24.45 2.01
CA GLU A 326 7.70 23.60 3.06
C GLU A 326 8.14 22.24 2.50
N ALA A 327 7.32 21.59 1.67
CA ALA A 327 7.68 20.33 1.01
C ALA A 327 8.88 20.51 0.07
N GLN A 328 8.95 21.64 -0.66
CA GLN A 328 10.13 21.98 -1.47
C GLN A 328 11.38 22.15 -0.64
N ALA A 329 11.31 22.83 0.52
CA ALA A 329 12.44 23.00 1.43
C ALA A 329 12.93 21.66 2.01
N GLU A 330 12.02 20.77 2.41
CA GLU A 330 12.38 19.42 2.86
C GLU A 330 13.01 18.60 1.74
N PHE A 331 12.52 18.72 0.51
CA PHE A 331 13.14 18.06 -0.65
C PHE A 331 14.55 18.59 -0.92
N GLU A 332 14.80 19.90 -0.83
CA GLU A 332 16.17 20.45 -0.95
C GLU A 332 17.09 19.91 0.16
N ARG A 333 16.56 19.73 1.38
CA ARG A 333 17.32 19.09 2.46
C ARG A 333 17.63 17.63 2.14
N ALA A 334 16.67 16.90 1.57
CA ALA A 334 16.90 15.52 1.09
C ALA A 334 17.97 15.45 0.00
N LEU A 335 17.96 16.40 -0.97
CA LEU A 335 19.00 16.51 -1.99
C LEU A 335 20.38 16.82 -1.40
N ALA A 336 20.44 17.67 -0.37
CA ALA A 336 21.69 17.93 0.36
C ALA A 336 22.23 16.64 1.02
N ASN A 337 21.36 15.83 1.65
CA ASN A 337 21.74 14.54 2.23
C ASN A 337 22.26 13.57 1.17
N LEU A 338 21.61 13.49 0.00
CA LEU A 338 22.09 12.67 -1.13
C LEU A 338 23.48 13.11 -1.60
N ARG A 339 23.72 14.42 -1.74
CA ARG A 339 25.06 14.95 -2.11
C ARG A 339 26.13 14.59 -1.05
N VAL A 340 25.81 14.70 0.23
CA VAL A 340 26.71 14.31 1.32
C VAL A 340 26.98 12.80 1.33
N ALA A 341 26.02 11.98 0.84
CA ALA A 341 26.21 10.54 0.62
C ALA A 341 27.05 10.22 -0.62
N GLY A 342 27.49 11.24 -1.39
CA GLY A 342 28.33 11.09 -2.57
C GLY A 342 27.58 10.99 -3.88
N ALA A 343 26.27 11.23 -3.90
CA ALA A 343 25.49 11.27 -5.13
C ALA A 343 25.70 12.59 -5.89
N GLU A 344 25.73 12.52 -7.22
CA GLU A 344 25.68 13.66 -8.12
C GLU A 344 24.21 13.95 -8.46
N ILE A 345 23.75 15.17 -8.20
CA ILE A 345 22.40 15.61 -8.50
C ILE A 345 22.37 16.34 -9.83
N VAL A 346 21.57 15.83 -10.76
CA VAL A 346 21.38 16.37 -12.10
C VAL A 346 19.98 16.96 -12.21
N GLU A 347 19.89 18.24 -12.56
CA GLU A 347 18.62 18.97 -12.66
C GLU A 347 17.96 18.73 -14.02
N ILE A 348 16.74 18.16 -14.02
CA ILE A 348 15.93 17.95 -15.21
C ILE A 348 14.74 18.92 -15.13
N THR A 349 14.85 20.02 -15.86
CA THR A 349 13.88 21.12 -15.79
C THR A 349 12.73 20.97 -16.78
N GLU A 350 12.96 20.28 -17.89
CA GLU A 350 11.97 20.09 -18.94
C GLU A 350 11.22 18.78 -18.78
N ALA A 351 9.89 18.88 -18.78
CA ALA A 351 9.02 17.70 -18.81
C ALA A 351 9.11 17.00 -20.17
N PRO A 352 8.87 15.67 -20.25
CA PRO A 352 8.68 14.98 -21.52
C PRO A 352 7.63 15.67 -22.39
N ALA A 353 7.81 15.62 -23.73
CA ALA A 353 6.99 16.39 -24.68
C ALA A 353 5.47 16.22 -24.47
N ASP A 354 5.03 14.99 -24.27
CA ASP A 354 3.60 14.65 -24.13
C ASP A 354 3.16 14.46 -22.66
N PHE A 355 3.95 14.91 -21.70
CA PHE A 355 3.69 14.72 -20.26
C PHE A 355 2.26 15.12 -19.83
N ARG A 356 1.76 16.25 -20.37
CA ARG A 356 0.42 16.76 -20.03
C ARG A 356 -0.73 15.93 -20.61
N GLN A 357 -0.48 15.21 -21.71
CA GLN A 357 -1.47 14.38 -22.39
C GLN A 357 -1.62 13.00 -21.76
N ILE A 358 -0.59 12.52 -21.03
CA ILE A 358 -0.56 11.16 -20.48
C ILE A 358 -1.83 10.85 -19.68
N GLY A 359 -2.25 11.71 -18.76
CA GLY A 359 -3.45 11.48 -17.95
C GLY A 359 -4.76 11.35 -18.76
N GLY A 360 -4.84 12.05 -19.91
CA GLY A 360 -5.98 11.92 -20.82
C GLY A 360 -6.00 10.57 -21.54
N TRP A 361 -4.85 10.03 -21.92
CA TRP A 361 -4.74 8.69 -22.51
C TRP A 361 -4.90 7.61 -21.44
N GLU A 362 -4.29 7.80 -20.29
CA GLU A 362 -4.37 6.87 -19.16
C GLU A 362 -5.81 6.58 -18.76
N ILE A 363 -6.66 7.59 -18.60
CA ILE A 363 -8.06 7.35 -18.20
C ILE A 363 -8.83 6.53 -19.24
N VAL A 364 -8.53 6.67 -20.54
CA VAL A 364 -9.13 5.83 -21.59
C VAL A 364 -8.69 4.38 -21.41
N VAL A 365 -7.40 4.16 -21.13
CA VAL A 365 -6.84 2.82 -20.88
C VAL A 365 -7.50 2.20 -19.66
N LEU A 366 -7.48 2.90 -18.52
CA LEU A 366 -8.01 2.37 -17.25
C LEU A 366 -9.49 2.01 -17.35
N LEU A 367 -10.33 2.86 -17.95
CA LEU A 367 -11.76 2.58 -18.05
C LEU A 367 -12.07 1.42 -19.00
N THR A 368 -11.31 1.27 -20.09
CA THR A 368 -11.52 0.17 -21.02
C THR A 368 -11.06 -1.17 -20.44
N GLU A 369 -9.88 -1.18 -19.82
CA GLU A 369 -9.34 -2.38 -19.17
C GLU A 369 -10.16 -2.76 -17.93
N LEU A 370 -10.65 -1.78 -17.14
CA LEU A 370 -11.52 -2.04 -15.99
C LEU A 370 -12.74 -2.88 -16.37
N LYS A 371 -13.47 -2.50 -17.42
CA LYS A 371 -14.63 -3.28 -17.87
C LYS A 371 -14.26 -4.72 -18.21
N HIS A 372 -13.20 -4.87 -19.00
CA HIS A 372 -12.74 -6.19 -19.43
C HIS A 372 -12.28 -7.05 -18.25
N ASP A 373 -11.39 -6.52 -17.44
CA ASP A 373 -10.71 -7.27 -16.38
C ASP A 373 -11.63 -7.56 -15.20
N LEU A 374 -12.45 -6.57 -14.78
CA LEU A 374 -13.42 -6.77 -13.71
C LEU A 374 -14.50 -7.77 -14.09
N ASN A 375 -14.99 -7.76 -15.34
CA ASN A 375 -15.92 -8.77 -15.83
C ASN A 375 -15.30 -10.18 -15.76
N ALA A 376 -14.03 -10.32 -16.16
CA ALA A 376 -13.31 -11.59 -16.07
C ALA A 376 -13.12 -12.05 -14.61
N TYR A 377 -12.76 -11.12 -13.71
CA TYR A 377 -12.65 -11.42 -12.29
C TYR A 377 -13.98 -11.88 -11.69
N LEU A 378 -15.05 -11.10 -11.87
CA LEU A 378 -16.38 -11.43 -11.36
C LEU A 378 -16.88 -12.77 -11.91
N ALA A 379 -16.64 -13.08 -13.19
CA ALA A 379 -16.96 -14.37 -13.78
C ALA A 379 -16.21 -15.54 -13.12
N SER A 380 -15.04 -15.31 -12.52
CA SER A 380 -14.24 -16.32 -11.82
C SER A 380 -14.67 -16.59 -10.37
N THR A 381 -15.54 -15.74 -9.78
CA THR A 381 -16.05 -15.91 -8.42
C THR A 381 -17.16 -16.98 -8.35
N ASP A 382 -17.43 -17.49 -7.15
CA ASP A 382 -18.53 -18.43 -6.92
C ASP A 382 -19.90 -17.72 -7.10
N PRO A 383 -20.73 -18.10 -8.08
CA PRO A 383 -22.02 -17.46 -8.35
C PRO A 383 -23.04 -17.66 -7.24
N THR A 384 -22.83 -18.58 -6.31
CA THR A 384 -23.69 -18.77 -5.15
C THR A 384 -23.39 -17.75 -4.05
N GLN A 385 -22.19 -17.19 -4.03
CA GLN A 385 -21.70 -16.21 -3.05
C GLN A 385 -21.72 -14.79 -3.62
N VAL A 386 -21.33 -14.60 -4.87
CA VAL A 386 -21.26 -13.30 -5.56
C VAL A 386 -22.27 -13.28 -6.70
N ARG A 387 -23.28 -12.42 -6.60
CA ARG A 387 -24.35 -12.32 -7.59
C ARG A 387 -24.02 -11.37 -8.74
N THR A 388 -23.18 -10.38 -8.50
CA THR A 388 -22.68 -9.45 -9.52
C THR A 388 -21.66 -10.18 -10.40
N ARG A 389 -21.96 -10.33 -11.69
CA ARG A 389 -21.14 -11.09 -12.65
C ARG A 389 -20.42 -10.22 -13.66
N THR A 390 -20.83 -8.95 -13.75
CA THR A 390 -20.32 -7.96 -14.70
C THR A 390 -20.23 -6.59 -14.01
N LEU A 391 -19.50 -5.66 -14.63
CA LEU A 391 -19.47 -4.26 -14.19
C LEU A 391 -20.89 -3.64 -14.23
N ALA A 392 -21.71 -3.99 -15.23
CA ALA A 392 -23.10 -3.56 -15.30
C ALA A 392 -23.92 -4.03 -14.09
N ASP A 393 -23.68 -5.27 -13.61
CA ASP A 393 -24.36 -5.76 -12.40
C ASP A 393 -23.90 -5.00 -11.15
N VAL A 394 -22.62 -4.65 -11.05
CA VAL A 394 -22.08 -3.82 -9.95
C VAL A 394 -22.71 -2.42 -9.98
N ILE A 395 -22.81 -1.80 -11.15
CA ILE A 395 -23.48 -0.50 -11.32
C ILE A 395 -24.94 -0.57 -10.85
N ALA A 396 -25.66 -1.61 -11.24
CA ALA A 396 -27.05 -1.82 -10.83
C ALA A 396 -27.17 -2.08 -9.33
N PHE A 397 -26.26 -2.86 -8.74
CA PHE A 397 -26.18 -3.10 -7.30
C PHE A 397 -25.97 -1.79 -6.54
N ASN A 398 -24.99 -0.98 -6.91
CA ASN A 398 -24.68 0.29 -6.26
C ASN A 398 -25.86 1.27 -6.33
N ALA A 399 -26.57 1.31 -7.46
CA ALA A 399 -27.77 2.15 -7.62
C ALA A 399 -28.92 1.71 -6.69
N ALA A 400 -29.00 0.41 -6.36
CA ALA A 400 -30.02 -0.15 -5.48
C ALA A 400 -29.64 -0.14 -4.00
N GLU A 401 -28.34 0.01 -3.66
CA GLU A 401 -27.81 0.00 -2.30
C GLU A 401 -27.32 1.40 -1.88
N PRO A 402 -28.14 2.17 -1.16
CA PRO A 402 -27.80 3.57 -0.84
C PRO A 402 -26.49 3.75 -0.05
N ARG A 403 -26.04 2.73 0.67
CA ARG A 403 -24.77 2.80 1.42
C ARG A 403 -23.54 2.88 0.51
N GLU A 404 -23.65 2.37 -0.71
CA GLU A 404 -22.59 2.47 -1.73
C GLU A 404 -22.43 3.90 -2.24
N THR A 405 -23.52 4.60 -2.45
CA THR A 405 -23.52 5.91 -3.13
C THR A 405 -23.74 7.10 -2.19
N VAL A 406 -23.72 6.88 -0.87
CA VAL A 406 -24.03 7.92 0.13
C VAL A 406 -23.06 9.10 0.11
N LEU A 407 -21.82 8.90 -0.31
CA LEU A 407 -20.77 9.93 -0.29
C LEU A 407 -20.41 10.46 -1.69
N PHE A 408 -20.41 9.59 -2.70
CA PHE A 408 -20.04 9.93 -4.08
C PHE A 408 -20.69 8.95 -5.06
N GLY A 409 -20.75 9.33 -6.32
CA GLY A 409 -21.39 8.57 -7.40
C GLY A 409 -20.52 7.43 -7.95
N GLN A 410 -20.84 7.02 -9.18
CA GLN A 410 -20.15 5.91 -9.88
C GLN A 410 -19.94 6.22 -11.37
N GLU A 411 -19.77 7.48 -11.70
CA GLU A 411 -19.72 7.96 -13.09
C GLU A 411 -18.54 7.38 -13.87
N LEU A 412 -17.43 6.98 -13.20
CA LEU A 412 -16.34 6.32 -13.88
C LEU A 412 -16.68 4.86 -14.23
N PHE A 413 -17.44 4.16 -13.39
CA PHE A 413 -17.97 2.84 -13.73
C PHE A 413 -18.94 2.90 -14.92
N GLU A 414 -19.84 3.87 -14.94
CA GLU A 414 -20.77 4.08 -16.05
C GLU A 414 -20.02 4.42 -17.36
N ARG A 415 -18.98 5.25 -17.28
CA ARG A 415 -18.09 5.52 -18.42
C ARG A 415 -17.32 4.29 -18.86
N ALA A 416 -16.82 3.48 -17.93
CA ALA A 416 -16.13 2.24 -18.24
C ALA A 416 -17.06 1.24 -18.94
N GLU A 417 -18.31 1.11 -18.45
CA GLU A 417 -19.31 0.24 -19.07
C GLU A 417 -19.65 0.67 -20.51
N ALA A 418 -19.58 1.96 -20.80
CA ALA A 418 -19.83 2.50 -22.14
C ALA A 418 -18.65 2.34 -23.12
N THR A 419 -17.47 1.81 -22.69
CA THR A 419 -16.29 1.63 -23.58
C THR A 419 -16.51 0.53 -24.61
N GLY A 420 -15.82 0.66 -25.77
CA GLY A 420 -15.93 -0.28 -26.89
C GLY A 420 -15.18 -1.60 -26.72
N GLY A 421 -14.31 -1.72 -25.70
CA GLY A 421 -13.46 -2.90 -25.44
C GLY A 421 -12.03 -2.76 -25.94
N LEU A 422 -11.24 -3.85 -25.80
CA LEU A 422 -9.78 -3.82 -26.07
C LEU A 422 -9.41 -3.65 -27.57
N ASP A 423 -10.34 -3.88 -28.47
CA ASP A 423 -10.14 -3.69 -29.91
C ASP A 423 -10.55 -2.28 -30.39
N ASP A 424 -11.05 -1.44 -29.50
CA ASP A 424 -11.42 -0.06 -29.83
C ASP A 424 -10.17 0.74 -30.23
N ALA A 425 -10.25 1.42 -31.38
CA ALA A 425 -9.13 2.20 -31.91
C ALA A 425 -8.66 3.30 -30.95
N ALA A 426 -9.57 3.92 -30.21
CA ALA A 426 -9.23 4.95 -29.21
C ALA A 426 -8.45 4.34 -28.03
N TYR A 427 -8.83 3.15 -27.57
CA TYR A 427 -8.07 2.42 -26.55
C TYR A 427 -6.67 2.03 -27.06
N VAL A 428 -6.59 1.38 -28.24
CA VAL A 428 -5.30 0.94 -28.81
C VAL A 428 -4.34 2.12 -28.98
N GLU A 429 -4.84 3.25 -29.50
CA GLU A 429 -4.05 4.48 -29.64
C GLU A 429 -3.63 5.05 -28.26
N ALA A 430 -4.56 5.18 -27.33
CA ALA A 430 -4.30 5.71 -25.99
C ALA A 430 -3.27 4.85 -25.24
N ARG A 431 -3.39 3.51 -25.31
CA ARG A 431 -2.46 2.57 -24.68
C ARG A 431 -1.04 2.70 -25.26
N ALA A 432 -0.93 2.77 -26.58
CA ALA A 432 0.36 2.92 -27.24
C ALA A 432 1.01 4.26 -26.90
N ARG A 433 0.26 5.37 -26.98
CA ARG A 433 0.77 6.73 -26.72
C ARG A 433 1.13 6.93 -25.27
N SER A 434 0.29 6.51 -24.32
CA SER A 434 0.56 6.68 -22.88
C SER A 434 1.83 5.94 -22.47
N PHE A 435 1.99 4.68 -22.92
CA PHE A 435 3.19 3.89 -22.66
C PHE A 435 4.44 4.54 -23.28
N GLN A 436 4.36 4.91 -24.58
CA GLN A 436 5.50 5.53 -25.28
C GLN A 436 5.95 6.84 -24.59
N ALA A 437 5.00 7.69 -24.21
CA ALA A 437 5.29 8.96 -23.56
C ALA A 437 5.83 8.81 -22.12
N SER A 438 5.42 7.77 -21.40
CA SER A 438 5.82 7.56 -20.00
C SER A 438 7.12 6.79 -19.85
N GLY A 439 7.29 5.69 -20.58
CA GLY A 439 8.47 4.81 -20.56
C GLY A 439 9.55 5.31 -21.53
N PRO A 440 9.51 4.91 -22.82
CA PRO A 440 10.58 5.19 -23.78
C PRO A 440 10.93 6.67 -23.94
N ASP A 441 9.94 7.55 -24.16
CA ASP A 441 10.17 9.00 -24.35
C ASP A 441 10.14 9.79 -23.04
N GLY A 442 9.68 9.17 -21.96
CA GLY A 442 9.64 9.70 -20.60
C GLY A 442 10.86 9.28 -19.79
N ILE A 443 10.69 8.24 -18.96
CA ILE A 443 11.70 7.79 -17.99
C ILE A 443 13.01 7.41 -18.68
N ASP A 444 12.97 6.51 -19.68
CA ASP A 444 14.17 5.98 -20.32
C ASP A 444 14.99 7.10 -20.99
N ARG A 445 14.28 7.99 -21.73
CA ARG A 445 14.92 9.11 -22.40
C ARG A 445 15.52 10.12 -21.42
N MET A 446 14.80 10.46 -20.33
CA MET A 446 15.34 11.36 -19.30
C MET A 446 16.58 10.77 -18.64
N MET A 447 16.54 9.46 -18.30
CA MET A 447 17.68 8.79 -17.69
C MET A 447 18.89 8.74 -18.63
N ALA A 448 18.67 8.34 -19.88
CA ALA A 448 19.75 8.23 -20.87
C ALA A 448 20.37 9.58 -21.23
N ALA A 449 19.53 10.60 -21.54
CA ALA A 449 20.01 11.92 -21.95
C ALA A 449 20.83 12.64 -20.87
N ASN A 450 20.54 12.36 -19.59
CA ASN A 450 21.22 12.95 -18.44
C ASN A 450 22.25 12.01 -17.80
N SER A 451 22.42 10.80 -18.32
CA SER A 451 23.32 9.77 -17.78
C SER A 451 23.07 9.54 -16.28
N VAL A 452 21.79 9.43 -15.87
CA VAL A 452 21.38 9.18 -14.48
C VAL A 452 20.88 7.76 -14.30
N VAL A 453 21.02 7.23 -13.08
CA VAL A 453 20.66 5.84 -12.73
C VAL A 453 19.29 5.73 -12.08
N ALA A 454 18.70 6.84 -11.68
CA ALA A 454 17.34 6.96 -11.18
C ALA A 454 16.84 8.40 -11.31
N LEU A 455 15.51 8.55 -11.36
CA LEU A 455 14.83 9.84 -11.27
C LEU A 455 14.30 10.02 -9.83
N ILE A 456 14.34 11.25 -9.32
CA ILE A 456 13.85 11.59 -8.00
C ILE A 456 12.94 12.83 -8.00
N ALA A 457 11.95 12.81 -7.12
CA ALA A 457 11.02 13.91 -6.87
C ALA A 457 10.39 13.76 -5.48
N PRO A 458 9.69 14.77 -4.91
CA PRO A 458 8.75 14.53 -3.83
C PRO A 458 7.67 13.55 -4.30
N THR A 459 7.25 12.60 -3.45
CA THR A 459 6.30 11.54 -3.84
C THR A 459 4.92 12.10 -4.11
N THR A 460 4.37 12.80 -3.11
CA THR A 460 3.09 13.50 -3.18
C THR A 460 3.10 14.69 -2.21
N SER A 461 2.09 15.55 -2.25
CA SER A 461 1.92 16.59 -1.24
C SER A 461 1.73 15.99 0.15
N ARG A 462 1.82 16.83 1.20
CA ARG A 462 1.33 16.39 2.52
C ARG A 462 -0.13 15.95 2.43
N ALA A 463 -0.57 15.13 3.39
CA ALA A 463 -1.98 14.75 3.50
C ALA A 463 -2.88 15.99 3.53
N TRP A 464 -3.88 16.04 2.65
CA TRP A 464 -4.94 17.06 2.58
C TRP A 464 -6.07 16.73 3.56
N THR A 465 -7.02 17.63 3.76
CA THR A 465 -8.14 17.39 4.67
C THR A 465 -9.15 16.39 4.10
N ASN A 466 -9.78 15.60 4.98
CA ASN A 466 -10.86 14.67 4.63
C ASN A 466 -12.20 15.40 4.39
N ASP A 467 -12.15 16.70 4.22
CA ASP A 467 -13.37 17.41 3.96
C ASP A 467 -13.88 17.03 2.56
N ARG A 468 -15.14 16.68 2.52
CA ARG A 468 -15.79 16.10 1.34
C ARG A 468 -16.12 17.16 0.29
N GLU A 469 -15.95 18.43 0.61
CA GLU A 469 -16.17 19.55 -0.32
C GLU A 469 -14.94 19.76 -1.21
N ASP A 470 -13.73 19.44 -0.68
CA ASP A 470 -12.46 19.60 -1.42
C ASP A 470 -12.07 18.38 -2.28
N ASN A 471 -12.75 17.23 -2.12
CA ASN A 471 -12.39 15.95 -2.73
C ASN A 471 -10.90 15.56 -2.51
N ASP A 472 -10.43 14.45 -3.08
CA ASP A 472 -9.03 14.04 -3.03
C ASP A 472 -8.16 14.92 -3.95
N ASN A 473 -7.78 16.09 -3.49
CA ASN A 473 -6.89 17.00 -4.21
C ASN A 473 -5.43 16.85 -3.77
N ALA A 474 -4.75 15.83 -4.27
CA ALA A 474 -3.29 15.78 -4.21
C ALA A 474 -2.71 16.94 -5.05
N GLN A 475 -1.97 17.83 -4.39
CA GLN A 475 -1.21 18.87 -5.08
C GLN A 475 0.18 18.32 -5.40
N GLY A 476 0.37 17.79 -6.60
CA GLY A 476 1.60 17.15 -7.04
C GLY A 476 1.66 15.66 -6.75
N SER A 477 2.18 14.91 -7.72
CA SER A 477 2.47 13.48 -7.62
C SER A 477 3.59 13.12 -8.59
N ALA A 478 4.46 12.20 -8.17
CA ALA A 478 5.52 11.63 -9.00
C ALA A 478 5.13 10.28 -9.63
N SER A 479 3.94 9.73 -9.36
CA SER A 479 3.60 8.34 -9.68
C SER A 479 3.37 8.07 -11.16
N ARG A 480 2.69 8.98 -11.86
CA ARG A 480 2.10 8.71 -13.20
C ARG A 480 3.07 8.13 -14.22
N LEU A 481 4.28 8.69 -14.36
CA LEU A 481 5.23 8.16 -15.34
C LEU A 481 5.58 6.71 -15.07
N ALA A 482 5.90 6.39 -13.81
CA ALA A 482 6.24 5.02 -13.40
C ALA A 482 5.05 4.07 -13.43
N ALA A 483 3.85 4.56 -13.13
CA ALA A 483 2.61 3.80 -13.18
C ALA A 483 2.28 3.36 -14.61
N VAL A 484 2.17 4.33 -15.52
CA VAL A 484 1.80 4.09 -16.94
C VAL A 484 2.87 3.30 -17.69
N ALA A 485 4.17 3.53 -17.39
CA ALA A 485 5.26 2.75 -17.96
C ALA A 485 5.37 1.34 -17.37
N GLY A 486 4.77 1.10 -16.20
CA GLY A 486 4.94 -0.15 -15.46
C GLY A 486 6.34 -0.31 -14.82
N TYR A 487 7.04 0.79 -14.54
CA TYR A 487 8.42 0.80 -14.03
C TYR A 487 8.46 0.91 -12.49
N PRO A 488 9.56 0.50 -11.83
CA PRO A 488 9.65 0.48 -10.37
C PRO A 488 9.63 1.89 -9.79
N HIS A 489 8.93 2.05 -8.65
CA HIS A 489 8.83 3.30 -7.91
C HIS A 489 8.85 3.03 -6.42
N LEU A 490 9.81 3.60 -5.72
CA LEU A 490 9.99 3.54 -4.27
C LEU A 490 9.71 4.90 -3.67
N THR A 491 8.93 4.96 -2.59
CA THR A 491 8.86 6.13 -1.70
C THR A 491 9.50 5.81 -0.36
N VAL A 492 10.29 6.77 0.14
CA VAL A 492 10.96 6.70 1.46
C VAL A 492 10.64 8.00 2.21
N PRO A 493 10.37 7.97 3.52
CA PRO A 493 10.16 9.19 4.30
C PRO A 493 11.34 10.17 4.15
N MET A 494 11.06 11.46 3.88
CA MET A 494 12.09 12.49 3.73
C MET A 494 11.97 13.63 4.74
N GLY A 495 10.92 13.68 5.53
CA GLY A 495 10.67 14.73 6.51
C GLY A 495 9.20 15.01 6.73
N PHE A 496 8.89 16.22 7.15
CA PHE A 496 7.54 16.65 7.54
C PHE A 496 7.19 18.03 6.98
N ASP A 497 5.98 18.16 6.44
CA ASP A 497 5.36 19.43 6.08
C ASP A 497 4.22 19.71 7.07
N ARG A 498 4.37 20.74 7.91
CA ARG A 498 3.39 21.13 8.96
C ARG A 498 2.93 19.96 9.83
N GLY A 499 3.87 19.12 10.24
CA GLY A 499 3.59 17.97 11.10
C GLY A 499 3.11 16.71 10.38
N MET A 500 2.87 16.76 9.08
CA MET A 500 2.49 15.61 8.27
C MET A 500 3.70 15.02 7.54
N PRO A 501 3.85 13.69 7.51
CA PRO A 501 4.94 13.05 6.77
C PRO A 501 4.86 13.35 5.27
N ILE A 502 6.03 13.42 4.66
CA ILE A 502 6.21 13.49 3.21
C ILE A 502 7.35 12.56 2.77
N GLY A 503 7.27 12.05 1.54
CA GLY A 503 8.24 11.10 1.00
C GLY A 503 9.02 11.63 -0.20
N ILE A 504 10.22 11.06 -0.40
CA ILE A 504 11.00 11.17 -1.61
C ILE A 504 10.82 9.93 -2.46
N SER A 505 10.58 10.11 -3.75
CA SER A 505 10.48 9.06 -4.75
C SER A 505 11.83 8.76 -5.39
N PHE A 506 12.10 7.46 -5.59
CA PHE A 506 13.13 6.94 -6.47
C PHE A 506 12.45 6.12 -7.57
N ILE A 507 12.67 6.48 -8.83
CA ILE A 507 12.04 5.86 -10.00
C ILE A 507 13.14 5.36 -10.93
N GLY A 508 13.04 4.10 -11.36
CA GLY A 508 13.99 3.45 -12.27
C GLY A 508 13.42 3.17 -13.64
N GLY A 509 14.26 2.66 -14.54
CA GLY A 509 13.84 2.00 -15.77
C GLY A 509 13.24 0.62 -15.49
N LYS A 510 12.67 -0.02 -16.53
CA LYS A 510 12.08 -1.35 -16.40
C LYS A 510 13.10 -2.35 -15.82
N TRP A 511 12.72 -3.07 -14.79
CA TRP A 511 13.53 -4.07 -14.08
C TRP A 511 14.70 -3.49 -13.23
N ASP A 512 14.69 -2.20 -12.96
CA ASP A 512 15.67 -1.58 -12.03
C ASP A 512 15.28 -1.76 -10.54
N ASP A 513 14.37 -2.66 -10.21
CA ASP A 513 13.82 -2.86 -8.86
C ASP A 513 14.89 -2.96 -7.78
N ALA A 514 15.92 -3.78 -7.98
CA ALA A 514 17.01 -3.95 -7.02
C ALA A 514 17.83 -2.66 -6.82
N ARG A 515 18.11 -1.95 -7.92
CA ARG A 515 18.84 -0.67 -7.86
C ARG A 515 18.06 0.39 -7.10
N ILE A 516 16.76 0.50 -7.37
CA ILE A 516 15.88 1.49 -6.75
C ILE A 516 15.74 1.22 -5.24
N LEU A 517 15.58 -0.04 -4.84
CA LEU A 517 15.60 -0.41 -3.42
C LEU A 517 16.95 -0.10 -2.77
N SER A 518 18.07 -0.39 -3.45
CA SER A 518 19.41 -0.13 -2.90
C SER A 518 19.68 1.36 -2.70
N LEU A 519 19.32 2.22 -3.66
CA LEU A 519 19.44 3.68 -3.54
C LEU A 519 18.57 4.23 -2.40
N GLY A 520 17.33 3.78 -2.29
CA GLY A 520 16.44 4.16 -1.19
C GLY A 520 16.91 3.68 0.17
N HIS A 521 17.45 2.46 0.24
CA HIS A 521 18.07 1.93 1.46
C HIS A 521 19.25 2.79 1.91
N ALA A 522 20.17 3.12 1.00
CA ALA A 522 21.32 3.97 1.33
C ALA A 522 20.89 5.37 1.81
N TYR A 523 19.82 5.93 1.23
CA TYR A 523 19.22 7.17 1.69
C TYR A 523 18.61 7.03 3.10
N GLU A 524 17.80 6.00 3.32
CA GLU A 524 17.16 5.70 4.61
C GLU A 524 18.18 5.52 5.73
N GLN A 525 19.21 4.69 5.51
CA GLN A 525 20.26 4.40 6.48
C GLN A 525 21.07 5.65 6.89
N ARG A 526 21.10 6.64 6.03
CA ARG A 526 21.76 7.90 6.31
C ARG A 526 20.88 8.89 7.06
N THR A 527 19.58 8.93 6.75
CA THR A 527 18.72 10.03 7.16
C THR A 527 17.81 9.69 8.35
N HIS A 528 17.34 8.44 8.44
CA HIS A 528 16.42 7.96 9.48
C HIS A 528 15.23 8.91 9.71
N GLU A 529 14.63 9.44 8.62
CA GLU A 529 13.58 10.47 8.70
C GLU A 529 12.21 9.94 9.14
N ARG A 530 12.03 8.62 9.16
CA ARG A 530 10.79 8.05 9.68
C ARG A 530 10.63 8.37 11.17
N ARG A 531 9.46 8.88 11.53
CA ARG A 531 9.01 9.02 12.92
C ARG A 531 7.67 8.33 13.06
N PRO A 532 7.43 7.56 14.12
CA PRO A 532 6.12 6.97 14.36
C PRO A 532 5.07 8.07 14.59
N PRO A 533 3.78 7.80 14.29
CA PRO A 533 2.71 8.72 14.61
C PRO A 533 2.65 8.98 16.14
N PRO A 534 2.10 10.14 16.56
CA PRO A 534 1.88 10.40 17.97
C PRO A 534 0.91 9.36 18.55
N PRO A 535 1.06 9.02 19.85
CA PRO A 535 0.11 8.14 20.51
C PRO A 535 -1.31 8.72 20.41
N PRO A 536 -2.35 7.87 20.20
CA PRO A 536 -3.74 8.32 20.21
C PRO A 536 -4.05 9.06 21.50
N VAL A 537 -4.69 10.23 21.38
CA VAL A 537 -5.12 10.99 22.56
C VAL A 537 -6.18 10.18 23.29
N GLN A 538 -5.88 9.74 24.50
CA GLN A 538 -6.91 9.11 25.34
C GLN A 538 -7.96 10.16 25.70
N PRO A 539 -9.27 9.84 25.61
CA PRO A 539 -10.28 10.75 26.11
C PRO A 539 -10.01 11.00 27.61
N SER A 540 -9.95 12.26 27.98
CA SER A 540 -9.85 12.65 29.40
C SER A 540 -11.02 12.02 30.15
N SER A 541 -10.70 11.16 31.12
CA SER A 541 -11.63 10.47 32.01
C SER A 541 -12.55 11.43 32.78
#